data_bef7779f053174deb3bd37c5f85840e6
#
_entry.id   bef7779f053174deb3bd37c5f85840e6
#
_cell.length_a   1.000
_cell.length_b   1.000
_cell.length_c   1.000
_cell.angle_alpha   90.00
_cell.angle_beta   90.00
_cell.angle_gamma   90.00
#
_symmetry.space_group_name_H-M   'P 1'
#
loop_
_entity.id
_entity.type
_entity.pdbx_description
1 polymer ?
#
loop_
_entity_poly.entity_id
_entity_poly.type
_entity_poly.pdbx_seq_one_letter_code
_entity_poly.pdbx_strand_id
1 'polypeptide(L)'
;MDWILIVNYIDIFFFVIAALTVLYLFIFASAAMIDRGDKYPEVKNKHRFAIIFPAYAEDAVIVSSVTSFLKQNYPKENYDIVVVSDHMKDETNEELSKLPIILLKATYENSSKAKALNFAADNLDSAKYDIAVIMDADNITTPDFLNYINKTYAAGSNAIQAHRRAKNLNTDTAILDAISEEINNSIFRAGHVRLGFSSALIGSGMAFDYKWFQENIKFTDSSGEDKELEALLLKQHIYIEYLDTVYVYDEKTQANRAFNQQRRRWMAAQLHSLIHSFPDFFGAIFQRNFDYADKILQWMMPPRMILIALILFFGCVLPFINWELCIKWWLLLLGLALTFSIAIPNYLVDIRFTKAIKSIPFLVFSMIFNLFRLKGANKKFIHTQHSEQA
;
A
#
# COMPACT_ATOMS: atom_id res chain seq x y z
N MET A 1 2.40 -20.31 42.88
CA MET A 1 1.75 -20.40 41.56
C MET A 1 2.74 -21.11 40.63
N ASP A 2 2.31 -22.18 40.03
CA ASP A 2 3.19 -23.06 39.23
C ASP A 2 3.68 -22.27 37.99
N TRP A 3 4.98 -22.03 37.88
CA TRP A 3 5.56 -21.25 36.79
C TRP A 3 5.25 -21.89 35.43
N ILE A 4 5.13 -23.22 35.37
CA ILE A 4 4.73 -23.95 34.17
C ILE A 4 3.33 -23.57 33.72
N LEU A 5 2.41 -23.37 34.66
CA LEU A 5 1.03 -22.92 34.38
C LEU A 5 1.05 -21.52 33.75
N ILE A 6 1.87 -20.61 34.24
CA ILE A 6 2.03 -19.27 33.69
C ILE A 6 2.53 -19.34 32.25
N VAL A 7 3.57 -20.16 32.01
CA VAL A 7 4.14 -20.36 30.67
C VAL A 7 3.06 -20.89 29.71
N ASN A 8 2.25 -21.86 30.14
CA ASN A 8 1.16 -22.41 29.33
C ASN A 8 0.11 -21.34 28.95
N TYR A 9 -0.28 -20.47 29.87
CA TYR A 9 -1.23 -19.39 29.56
C TYR A 9 -0.64 -18.37 28.58
N ILE A 10 0.62 -17.99 28.76
CA ILE A 10 1.33 -17.08 27.85
C ILE A 10 1.43 -17.71 26.46
N ASP A 11 1.83 -18.99 26.39
CA ASP A 11 1.95 -19.74 25.15
C ASP A 11 0.63 -19.83 24.42
N ILE A 12 -0.46 -20.22 25.09
CA ILE A 12 -1.81 -20.32 24.49
C ILE A 12 -2.27 -18.96 23.99
N PHE A 13 -2.09 -17.90 24.77
CA PHE A 13 -2.50 -16.54 24.38
C PHE A 13 -1.84 -16.09 23.08
N PHE A 14 -0.50 -16.19 22.99
CA PHE A 14 0.22 -15.78 21.81
C PHE A 14 -0.01 -16.73 20.63
N PHE A 15 -0.16 -18.03 20.90
CA PHE A 15 -0.47 -19.01 19.87
C PHE A 15 -1.82 -18.75 19.20
N VAL A 16 -2.86 -18.44 19.96
CA VAL A 16 -4.19 -18.15 19.41
C VAL A 16 -4.14 -16.91 18.50
N ILE A 17 -3.47 -15.84 18.95
CA ILE A 17 -3.30 -14.61 18.13
C ILE A 17 -2.55 -14.94 16.83
N ALA A 18 -1.43 -15.65 16.92
CA ALA A 18 -0.63 -16.01 15.77
C ALA A 18 -1.39 -16.96 14.81
N ALA A 19 -2.09 -17.96 15.34
CA ALA A 19 -2.86 -18.91 14.55
C ALA A 19 -4.03 -18.25 13.81
N LEU A 20 -4.79 -17.37 14.49
CA LEU A 20 -5.86 -16.62 13.85
C LEU A 20 -5.30 -15.69 12.76
N THR A 21 -4.16 -15.05 13.00
CA THR A 21 -3.50 -14.20 11.99
C THR A 21 -3.06 -15.04 10.78
N VAL A 22 -2.39 -16.19 10.99
CA VAL A 22 -1.96 -17.06 9.88
C VAL A 22 -3.15 -17.60 9.11
N LEU A 23 -4.21 -18.03 9.80
CA LEU A 23 -5.43 -18.51 9.17
C LEU A 23 -6.08 -17.43 8.30
N TYR A 24 -6.18 -16.20 8.81
CA TYR A 24 -6.68 -15.06 8.05
C TYR A 24 -5.87 -14.84 6.77
N LEU A 25 -4.54 -14.73 6.90
CA LEU A 25 -3.65 -14.53 5.75
C LEU A 25 -3.78 -15.67 4.73
N PHE A 26 -3.92 -16.92 5.20
CA PHE A 26 -4.07 -18.10 4.34
C PHE A 26 -5.39 -18.08 3.55
N ILE A 27 -6.50 -17.72 4.19
CA ILE A 27 -7.81 -17.60 3.53
C ILE A 27 -7.74 -16.61 2.38
N PHE A 28 -7.23 -15.39 2.61
CA PHE A 28 -7.16 -14.36 1.58
C PHE A 28 -6.10 -14.64 0.52
N ALA A 29 -4.95 -15.24 0.87
CA ALA A 29 -3.98 -15.72 -0.11
C ALA A 29 -4.57 -16.80 -1.03
N SER A 30 -5.33 -17.74 -0.49
CA SER A 30 -6.01 -18.78 -1.26
C SER A 30 -7.11 -18.19 -2.15
N ALA A 31 -7.87 -17.23 -1.64
CA ALA A 31 -8.90 -16.54 -2.42
C ALA A 31 -8.31 -15.76 -3.61
N ALA A 32 -7.11 -15.20 -3.46
CA ALA A 32 -6.43 -14.50 -4.54
C ALA A 32 -6.12 -15.38 -5.77
N MET A 33 -6.06 -16.71 -5.60
CA MET A 33 -5.88 -17.67 -6.71
C MET A 33 -7.11 -17.80 -7.60
N ILE A 34 -8.28 -17.31 -7.17
CA ILE A 34 -9.51 -17.38 -7.95
C ILE A 34 -9.41 -16.37 -9.11
N ASP A 35 -9.39 -16.87 -10.35
CA ASP A 35 -9.43 -16.00 -11.52
C ASP A 35 -10.80 -15.34 -11.65
N ARG A 36 -10.82 -14.03 -11.74
CA ARG A 36 -12.04 -13.24 -11.93
C ARG A 36 -12.29 -12.86 -13.40
N GLY A 37 -11.26 -12.93 -14.23
CA GLY A 37 -11.28 -12.41 -15.59
C GLY A 37 -11.45 -10.88 -15.65
N ASP A 38 -11.38 -10.31 -16.84
CA ASP A 38 -11.70 -8.90 -17.09
C ASP A 38 -13.22 -8.72 -17.09
N LYS A 39 -13.77 -7.97 -16.12
CA LYS A 39 -15.21 -7.89 -15.86
C LYS A 39 -15.87 -6.62 -16.39
N TYR A 40 -15.09 -5.65 -16.84
CA TYR A 40 -15.62 -4.35 -17.16
C TYR A 40 -15.86 -4.23 -18.67
N PRO A 41 -17.13 -4.04 -19.11
CA PRO A 41 -17.45 -3.92 -20.53
C PRO A 41 -16.80 -2.66 -21.12
N GLU A 42 -16.63 -2.66 -22.45
CA GLU A 42 -16.22 -1.48 -23.18
C GLU A 42 -17.26 -0.36 -23.01
N VAL A 43 -16.77 0.86 -22.75
CA VAL A 43 -17.60 2.03 -22.50
C VAL A 43 -17.31 3.10 -23.54
N LYS A 44 -18.36 3.61 -24.18
CA LYS A 44 -18.25 4.70 -25.18
C LYS A 44 -18.00 6.05 -24.51
N ASN A 45 -18.57 6.26 -23.31
CA ASN A 45 -18.38 7.50 -22.58
C ASN A 45 -16.96 7.59 -22.02
N LYS A 46 -16.31 8.72 -22.26
CA LYS A 46 -14.95 9.00 -21.77
C LYS A 46 -15.04 10.07 -20.68
N HIS A 47 -14.88 9.62 -19.43
CA HIS A 47 -14.85 10.50 -18.26
C HIS A 47 -13.59 11.36 -18.27
N ARG A 48 -13.64 12.48 -17.55
CA ARG A 48 -12.55 13.44 -17.49
C ARG A 48 -11.71 13.25 -16.23
N PHE A 49 -10.39 13.14 -16.42
CA PHE A 49 -9.44 12.84 -15.35
C PHE A 49 -8.62 14.05 -14.94
N ALA A 50 -8.38 14.19 -13.62
CA ALA A 50 -7.26 14.94 -13.05
C ALA A 50 -6.21 13.92 -12.54
N ILE A 51 -5.04 13.87 -13.19
CA ILE A 51 -3.95 12.98 -12.78
C ILE A 51 -2.96 13.81 -11.96
N ILE A 52 -2.88 13.55 -10.66
CA ILE A 52 -2.15 14.37 -9.69
C ILE A 52 -0.85 13.67 -9.31
N PHE A 53 0.27 14.33 -9.56
CA PHE A 53 1.62 13.97 -9.17
C PHE A 53 2.12 14.91 -8.07
N PRO A 54 2.02 14.55 -6.79
CA PRO A 54 2.71 15.28 -5.72
C PRO A 54 4.21 14.99 -5.80
N ALA A 55 5.02 16.01 -6.07
CA ALA A 55 6.46 15.90 -6.28
C ALA A 55 7.22 16.78 -5.27
N TYR A 56 7.89 16.15 -4.29
CA TYR A 56 8.75 16.80 -3.30
C TYR A 56 10.20 16.45 -3.57
N ALA A 57 10.99 17.40 -4.10
CA ALA A 57 12.40 17.22 -4.44
C ALA A 57 12.69 15.99 -5.33
N GLU A 58 11.77 15.68 -6.28
CA GLU A 58 11.81 14.51 -7.17
C GLU A 58 12.36 14.88 -8.57
N ASP A 59 13.36 15.75 -8.61
CA ASP A 59 13.95 16.29 -9.85
C ASP A 59 14.45 15.21 -10.81
N ALA A 60 14.94 14.09 -10.27
CA ALA A 60 15.54 13.03 -11.08
C ALA A 60 14.52 12.20 -11.89
N VAL A 61 13.25 12.13 -11.47
CA VAL A 61 12.28 11.15 -12.01
C VAL A 61 11.02 11.78 -12.58
N ILE A 62 10.59 12.95 -12.08
CA ILE A 62 9.27 13.50 -12.38
C ILE A 62 9.04 13.80 -13.86
N VAL A 63 10.04 14.35 -14.57
CA VAL A 63 9.90 14.71 -15.98
C VAL A 63 9.69 13.46 -16.84
N SER A 64 10.46 12.39 -16.57
CA SER A 64 10.34 11.13 -17.30
C SER A 64 8.99 10.45 -17.02
N SER A 65 8.51 10.46 -15.79
CA SER A 65 7.21 9.88 -15.39
C SER A 65 6.05 10.62 -16.04
N VAL A 66 6.04 11.95 -15.98
CA VAL A 66 5.03 12.80 -16.64
C VAL A 66 5.04 12.59 -18.16
N THR A 67 6.23 12.60 -18.78
CA THR A 67 6.38 12.38 -20.22
C THR A 67 5.88 11.00 -20.64
N SER A 68 6.12 9.96 -19.82
CA SER A 68 5.58 8.63 -20.04
C SER A 68 4.06 8.63 -19.95
N PHE A 69 3.47 9.33 -18.95
CA PHE A 69 2.03 9.38 -18.76
C PHE A 69 1.31 10.14 -19.89
N LEU A 70 1.93 11.14 -20.50
CA LEU A 70 1.41 11.83 -21.69
C LEU A 70 1.17 10.91 -22.88
N LYS A 71 1.71 9.67 -22.87
CA LYS A 71 1.53 8.66 -23.93
C LYS A 71 0.31 7.77 -23.74
N GLN A 72 -0.61 8.09 -22.83
CA GLN A 72 -1.83 7.32 -22.62
C GLN A 72 -2.69 7.25 -23.87
N ASN A 73 -3.23 6.06 -24.17
CA ASN A 73 -4.22 5.80 -25.21
C ASN A 73 -5.62 6.27 -24.78
N TYR A 74 -5.74 7.56 -24.50
CA TYR A 74 -6.98 8.20 -24.04
C TYR A 74 -7.12 9.55 -24.72
N PRO A 75 -8.33 10.06 -25.03
CA PRO A 75 -8.51 11.37 -25.64
C PRO A 75 -7.83 12.47 -24.82
N LYS A 76 -6.95 13.25 -25.47
CA LYS A 76 -6.12 14.24 -24.78
C LYS A 76 -6.92 15.35 -24.10
N GLU A 77 -8.09 15.66 -24.63
CA GLU A 77 -9.06 16.61 -24.09
C GLU A 77 -9.76 16.10 -22.82
N ASN A 78 -9.67 14.81 -22.52
CA ASN A 78 -10.35 14.17 -21.40
C ASN A 78 -9.44 13.88 -20.21
N TYR A 79 -8.21 14.39 -20.19
CA TYR A 79 -7.39 14.35 -18.99
C TYR A 79 -6.40 15.50 -18.93
N ASP A 80 -6.13 15.93 -17.71
CA ASP A 80 -5.05 16.87 -17.40
C ASP A 80 -4.08 16.21 -16.43
N ILE A 81 -2.78 16.36 -16.69
CA ILE A 81 -1.73 16.01 -15.74
C ILE A 81 -1.44 17.23 -14.88
N VAL A 82 -1.50 17.04 -13.57
CA VAL A 82 -1.28 18.10 -12.57
C VAL A 82 -0.05 17.73 -11.76
N VAL A 83 1.00 18.50 -11.83
CA VAL A 83 2.19 18.32 -11.00
C VAL A 83 2.17 19.37 -9.89
N VAL A 84 2.17 18.89 -8.64
CA VAL A 84 2.39 19.77 -7.48
C VAL A 84 3.88 19.74 -7.14
N SER A 85 4.57 20.78 -7.59
CA SER A 85 6.02 20.97 -7.42
C SER A 85 6.29 21.58 -6.05
N ASP A 86 6.92 20.80 -5.15
CA ASP A 86 7.32 21.25 -3.81
C ASP A 86 8.83 21.05 -3.63
N HIS A 87 9.60 22.11 -3.37
CA HIS A 87 11.06 22.10 -3.24
C HIS A 87 11.81 21.51 -4.46
N MET A 88 11.22 21.62 -5.66
CA MET A 88 11.87 21.24 -6.92
C MET A 88 12.80 22.35 -7.40
N LYS A 89 13.83 21.98 -8.16
CA LYS A 89 14.75 22.92 -8.78
C LYS A 89 14.07 23.76 -9.85
N ASP A 90 14.58 24.97 -10.08
CA ASP A 90 14.03 25.87 -11.09
C ASP A 90 14.17 25.28 -12.51
N GLU A 91 15.30 24.60 -12.80
CA GLU A 91 15.53 23.94 -14.08
C GLU A 91 14.47 22.87 -14.36
N THR A 92 14.14 22.04 -13.36
CA THR A 92 13.10 21.01 -13.47
C THR A 92 11.72 21.64 -13.68
N ASN A 93 11.42 22.73 -12.96
CA ASN A 93 10.18 23.47 -13.13
C ASN A 93 10.05 24.12 -14.52
N GLU A 94 11.16 24.62 -15.10
CA GLU A 94 11.20 25.13 -16.45
C GLU A 94 10.96 24.02 -17.49
N GLU A 95 11.54 22.84 -17.29
CA GLU A 95 11.32 21.69 -18.16
C GLU A 95 9.87 21.22 -18.11
N LEU A 96 9.29 21.08 -16.92
CA LEU A 96 7.87 20.72 -16.73
C LEU A 96 6.93 21.75 -17.36
N SER A 97 7.26 23.05 -17.31
CA SER A 97 6.44 24.12 -17.89
C SER A 97 6.32 24.08 -19.42
N LYS A 98 7.24 23.37 -20.10
CA LYS A 98 7.20 23.16 -21.55
C LYS A 98 6.27 22.01 -21.97
N LEU A 99 5.84 21.19 -21.02
CA LEU A 99 4.93 20.09 -21.25
C LEU A 99 3.45 20.56 -21.18
N PRO A 100 2.53 19.89 -21.85
CA PRO A 100 1.10 20.20 -21.80
C PRO A 100 0.48 19.70 -20.48
N ILE A 101 0.84 20.34 -19.36
CA ILE A 101 0.44 19.96 -18.00
C ILE A 101 0.04 21.20 -17.20
N ILE A 102 -0.61 20.99 -16.08
CA ILE A 102 -0.87 22.00 -15.06
C ILE A 102 0.25 21.89 -14.00
N LEU A 103 1.11 22.91 -13.93
CA LEU A 103 2.19 22.98 -12.94
C LEU A 103 1.76 23.89 -11.79
N LEU A 104 1.54 23.32 -10.61
CA LEU A 104 1.22 24.01 -9.38
C LEU A 104 2.48 24.08 -8.50
N LYS A 105 3.04 25.27 -8.32
CA LYS A 105 4.21 25.47 -7.46
C LYS A 105 3.75 25.72 -6.02
N ALA A 106 4.22 24.88 -5.09
CA ALA A 106 3.97 24.98 -3.65
C ALA A 106 5.30 25.05 -2.90
N THR A 107 5.30 25.70 -1.76
CA THR A 107 6.45 25.72 -0.84
C THR A 107 5.90 25.62 0.58
N TYR A 108 6.20 24.54 1.25
CA TYR A 108 5.77 24.29 2.61
C TYR A 108 6.99 24.23 3.54
N GLU A 109 6.88 24.82 4.71
CA GLU A 109 7.87 24.65 5.77
C GLU A 109 7.98 23.18 6.21
N ASN A 110 6.83 22.49 6.28
CA ASN A 110 6.71 21.05 6.57
C ASN A 110 5.91 20.39 5.47
N SER A 111 6.58 19.86 4.47
CA SER A 111 5.99 19.20 3.32
C SER A 111 5.33 17.87 3.68
N SER A 112 4.21 17.56 3.04
CA SER A 112 3.58 16.24 3.08
C SER A 112 2.79 15.99 1.80
N LYS A 113 2.59 14.71 1.46
CA LYS A 113 1.78 14.32 0.32
C LYS A 113 0.33 14.77 0.48
N ALA A 114 -0.23 14.66 1.68
CA ALA A 114 -1.57 15.16 1.99
C ALA A 114 -1.73 16.65 1.67
N LYS A 115 -0.76 17.51 2.04
CA LYS A 115 -0.78 18.95 1.71
C LYS A 115 -0.72 19.19 0.21
N ALA A 116 0.12 18.47 -0.51
CA ALA A 116 0.21 18.61 -1.97
C ALA A 116 -1.09 18.21 -2.66
N LEU A 117 -1.72 17.11 -2.21
CA LEU A 117 -3.02 16.65 -2.72
C LEU A 117 -4.14 17.64 -2.40
N ASN A 118 -4.18 18.20 -1.19
CA ASN A 118 -5.11 19.27 -0.81
C ASN A 118 -4.92 20.50 -1.71
N PHE A 119 -3.68 20.93 -1.91
CA PHE A 119 -3.38 22.08 -2.76
C PHE A 119 -3.84 21.86 -4.21
N ALA A 120 -3.65 20.65 -4.76
CA ALA A 120 -4.20 20.32 -6.07
C ALA A 120 -5.73 20.39 -6.09
N ALA A 121 -6.40 19.82 -5.09
CA ALA A 121 -7.87 19.82 -4.99
C ALA A 121 -8.46 21.23 -4.87
N ASP A 122 -7.77 22.15 -4.18
CA ASP A 122 -8.19 23.54 -4.01
C ASP A 122 -7.97 24.40 -5.25
N ASN A 123 -7.01 24.03 -6.12
CA ASN A 123 -6.64 24.82 -7.31
C ASN A 123 -7.23 24.26 -8.63
N LEU A 124 -7.97 23.17 -8.58
CA LEU A 124 -8.62 22.57 -9.74
C LEU A 124 -10.14 22.80 -9.71
N ASP A 125 -10.71 23.09 -10.87
CA ASP A 125 -12.15 23.27 -11.03
C ASP A 125 -12.87 21.90 -10.92
N SER A 126 -13.63 21.72 -9.86
CA SER A 126 -14.40 20.48 -9.60
C SER A 126 -15.45 20.16 -10.65
N ALA A 127 -15.96 21.15 -11.38
CA ALA A 127 -16.91 20.93 -12.45
C ALA A 127 -16.27 20.34 -13.71
N LYS A 128 -14.95 20.36 -13.80
CA LYS A 128 -14.19 19.92 -14.97
C LYS A 128 -13.87 18.42 -14.95
N TYR A 129 -13.80 17.78 -13.79
CA TYR A 129 -13.30 16.41 -13.65
C TYR A 129 -14.32 15.48 -13.02
N ASP A 130 -14.32 14.24 -13.51
CA ASP A 130 -15.12 13.15 -12.95
C ASP A 130 -14.26 12.29 -12.00
N ILE A 131 -12.97 12.13 -12.30
CA ILE A 131 -12.08 11.18 -11.61
C ILE A 131 -10.76 11.88 -11.25
N ALA A 132 -10.35 11.75 -9.99
CA ALA A 132 -8.98 12.05 -9.54
C ALA A 132 -8.13 10.79 -9.55
N VAL A 133 -6.94 10.84 -10.14
CA VAL A 133 -5.94 9.76 -10.10
C VAL A 133 -4.70 10.26 -9.37
N ILE A 134 -4.23 9.51 -8.37
CA ILE A 134 -3.05 9.85 -7.58
C ILE A 134 -1.88 8.96 -8.00
N MET A 135 -0.77 9.59 -8.38
CA MET A 135 0.44 8.93 -8.83
C MET A 135 1.63 9.43 -8.01
N ASP A 136 2.59 8.56 -7.67
CA ASP A 136 3.87 9.01 -7.12
C ASP A 136 4.78 9.54 -8.24
N ALA A 137 5.75 10.39 -7.90
CA ALA A 137 6.57 11.12 -8.88
C ALA A 137 7.45 10.21 -9.78
N ASP A 138 7.72 8.98 -9.35
CA ASP A 138 8.51 7.97 -10.06
C ASP A 138 7.67 6.98 -10.87
N ASN A 139 6.33 7.08 -10.80
CA ASN A 139 5.42 6.08 -11.33
C ASN A 139 5.32 6.10 -12.85
N ILE A 140 5.31 4.90 -13.42
CA ILE A 140 5.05 4.66 -14.85
C ILE A 140 3.88 3.70 -14.99
N THR A 141 3.03 3.91 -15.98
CA THR A 141 1.86 3.06 -16.25
C THR A 141 1.87 2.52 -17.67
N THR A 142 1.05 1.49 -17.91
CA THR A 142 0.77 1.04 -19.27
C THR A 142 -0.04 2.08 -20.04
N PRO A 143 0.06 2.13 -21.39
CA PRO A 143 -0.66 3.12 -22.20
C PRO A 143 -2.19 3.08 -22.07
N ASP A 144 -2.77 1.94 -21.69
CA ASP A 144 -4.21 1.78 -21.56
C ASP A 144 -4.74 1.97 -20.12
N PHE A 145 -3.90 2.44 -19.20
CA PHE A 145 -4.25 2.60 -17.80
C PHE A 145 -5.55 3.40 -17.60
N LEU A 146 -5.67 4.56 -18.24
CA LEU A 146 -6.88 5.40 -18.13
C LEU A 146 -8.14 4.73 -18.71
N ASN A 147 -8.00 3.91 -19.75
CA ASN A 147 -9.12 3.15 -20.30
C ASN A 147 -9.67 2.14 -19.29
N TYR A 148 -8.81 1.44 -18.56
CA TYR A 148 -9.24 0.49 -17.52
C TYR A 148 -9.90 1.20 -16.34
N ILE A 149 -9.32 2.30 -15.84
CA ILE A 149 -9.96 3.11 -14.79
C ILE A 149 -11.34 3.62 -15.25
N ASN A 150 -11.43 4.13 -16.49
CA ASN A 150 -12.70 4.61 -17.06
C ASN A 150 -13.78 3.53 -17.08
N LYS A 151 -13.45 2.31 -17.52
CA LYS A 151 -14.40 1.19 -17.55
C LYS A 151 -14.90 0.83 -16.16
N THR A 152 -13.98 0.75 -15.22
CA THR A 152 -14.27 0.39 -13.82
C THR A 152 -15.13 1.45 -13.13
N TYR A 153 -14.83 2.73 -13.34
CA TYR A 153 -15.63 3.83 -12.83
C TYR A 153 -17.04 3.86 -13.47
N ALA A 154 -17.13 3.69 -14.78
CA ALA A 154 -18.41 3.61 -15.48
C ALA A 154 -19.26 2.40 -15.07
N ALA A 155 -18.66 1.35 -14.53
CA ALA A 155 -19.37 0.22 -13.92
C ALA A 155 -19.86 0.49 -12.49
N GLY A 156 -19.59 1.68 -11.95
CA GLY A 156 -20.08 2.14 -10.65
C GLY A 156 -19.05 2.14 -9.51
N SER A 157 -17.79 1.92 -9.79
CA SER A 157 -16.72 1.91 -8.75
C SER A 157 -16.21 3.33 -8.51
N ASN A 158 -16.53 3.91 -7.35
CA ASN A 158 -16.12 5.28 -6.98
C ASN A 158 -14.71 5.36 -6.38
N ALA A 159 -14.10 4.22 -6.04
CA ALA A 159 -12.72 4.13 -5.56
C ALA A 159 -12.06 2.89 -6.16
N ILE A 160 -10.84 3.05 -6.69
CA ILE A 160 -10.14 2.02 -7.45
C ILE A 160 -8.66 2.04 -7.05
N GLN A 161 -8.09 0.87 -6.81
CA GLN A 161 -6.66 0.68 -6.63
C GLN A 161 -6.11 -0.17 -7.79
N ALA A 162 -5.14 0.36 -8.52
CA ALA A 162 -4.39 -0.40 -9.52
C ALA A 162 -3.26 -1.22 -8.87
N HIS A 163 -2.78 -2.26 -9.58
CA HIS A 163 -1.71 -3.13 -9.11
C HIS A 163 -0.36 -2.42 -9.18
N ARG A 164 0.21 -2.09 -8.03
CA ARG A 164 1.56 -1.53 -7.97
C ARG A 164 2.61 -2.64 -8.06
N ARG A 165 3.56 -2.49 -8.98
CA ARG A 165 4.58 -3.48 -9.29
C ARG A 165 5.97 -2.84 -9.31
N ALA A 166 6.99 -3.61 -8.94
CA ALA A 166 8.37 -3.14 -8.93
C ALA A 166 8.87 -2.78 -10.35
N LYS A 167 9.45 -1.58 -10.49
CA LYS A 167 10.17 -1.12 -11.68
C LYS A 167 11.58 -1.71 -11.75
N ASN A 168 12.21 -1.91 -10.60
CA ASN A 168 13.58 -2.44 -10.46
C ASN A 168 13.66 -3.63 -9.51
N LEU A 169 14.56 -4.58 -9.83
CA LEU A 169 14.89 -5.78 -9.05
C LEU A 169 16.40 -5.98 -8.99
N ASN A 170 17.16 -4.88 -8.89
CA ASN A 170 18.61 -4.87 -9.05
C ASN A 170 19.39 -5.11 -7.74
N THR A 171 18.74 -5.04 -6.58
CA THR A 171 19.35 -5.31 -5.27
C THR A 171 18.51 -6.29 -4.45
N ASP A 172 19.14 -6.99 -3.48
CA ASP A 172 18.43 -7.88 -2.56
C ASP A 172 17.33 -7.14 -1.78
N THR A 173 17.56 -5.87 -1.43
CA THR A 173 16.59 -5.00 -0.76
C THR A 173 15.38 -4.71 -1.65
N ALA A 174 15.60 -4.35 -2.92
CA ALA A 174 14.54 -4.10 -3.87
C ALA A 174 13.70 -5.35 -4.14
N ILE A 175 14.34 -6.52 -4.22
CA ILE A 175 13.65 -7.82 -4.38
C ILE A 175 12.76 -8.11 -3.16
N LEU A 176 13.27 -7.94 -1.93
CA LEU A 176 12.50 -8.17 -0.71
C LEU A 176 11.34 -7.18 -0.57
N ASP A 177 11.52 -5.94 -1.02
CA ASP A 177 10.46 -4.93 -1.05
C ASP A 177 9.39 -5.31 -2.07
N ALA A 178 9.78 -5.72 -3.28
CA ALA A 178 8.88 -6.22 -4.31
C ALA A 178 8.08 -7.45 -3.84
N ILE A 179 8.74 -8.44 -3.22
CA ILE A 179 8.08 -9.62 -2.64
C ILE A 179 7.06 -9.20 -1.58
N SER A 180 7.45 -8.30 -0.68
CA SER A 180 6.58 -7.81 0.38
C SER A 180 5.35 -7.10 -0.19
N GLU A 181 5.49 -6.38 -1.30
CA GLU A 181 4.38 -5.71 -1.97
C GLU A 181 3.46 -6.71 -2.67
N GLU A 182 4.03 -7.69 -3.40
CA GLU A 182 3.21 -8.72 -4.06
C GLU A 182 2.43 -9.59 -3.08
N ILE A 183 2.98 -9.89 -1.90
CA ILE A 183 2.22 -10.53 -0.83
C ILE A 183 1.04 -9.63 -0.38
N ASN A 184 1.22 -8.30 -0.31
CA ASN A 184 0.12 -7.38 0.01
C ASN A 184 -0.88 -7.30 -1.15
N ASN A 185 -0.43 -7.27 -2.41
CA ASN A 185 -1.28 -7.30 -3.60
C ASN A 185 -2.16 -8.55 -3.61
N SER A 186 -1.57 -9.71 -3.30
CA SER A 186 -2.29 -10.98 -3.22
C SER A 186 -3.30 -10.97 -2.07
N ILE A 187 -2.85 -10.76 -0.83
CA ILE A 187 -3.67 -10.96 0.37
C ILE A 187 -4.67 -9.82 0.56
N PHE A 188 -4.18 -8.57 0.71
CA PHE A 188 -4.98 -7.42 1.15
C PHE A 188 -5.68 -6.66 0.01
N ARG A 189 -5.50 -7.09 -1.24
CA ARG A 189 -6.16 -6.51 -2.42
C ARG A 189 -6.91 -7.57 -3.20
N ALA A 190 -6.21 -8.40 -4.00
CA ALA A 190 -6.85 -9.43 -4.82
C ALA A 190 -7.72 -10.37 -3.98
N GLY A 191 -7.18 -10.97 -2.92
CA GLY A 191 -7.90 -11.90 -2.06
C GLY A 191 -9.14 -11.28 -1.40
N HIS A 192 -9.03 -10.03 -0.93
CA HIS A 192 -10.17 -9.31 -0.35
C HIS A 192 -11.27 -9.10 -1.37
N VAL A 193 -10.93 -8.55 -2.53
CA VAL A 193 -11.91 -8.31 -3.61
C VAL A 193 -12.54 -9.61 -4.12
N ARG A 194 -11.80 -10.73 -4.12
CA ARG A 194 -12.37 -12.07 -4.48
C ARG A 194 -13.45 -12.53 -3.50
N LEU A 195 -13.32 -12.19 -2.23
CA LEU A 195 -14.29 -12.53 -1.18
C LEU A 195 -15.34 -11.44 -0.93
N GLY A 196 -15.35 -10.36 -1.72
CA GLY A 196 -16.33 -9.27 -1.63
C GLY A 196 -15.99 -8.19 -0.60
N PHE A 197 -14.75 -8.16 -0.10
CA PHE A 197 -14.22 -7.08 0.72
C PHE A 197 -13.48 -6.04 -0.13
N SER A 198 -13.33 -4.83 0.38
CA SER A 198 -12.57 -3.77 -0.28
C SER A 198 -11.09 -4.05 -0.36
N SER A 199 -10.47 -3.58 -1.45
CA SER A 199 -9.02 -3.53 -1.59
C SER A 199 -8.38 -2.58 -0.59
N ALA A 200 -7.14 -2.87 -0.17
CA ALA A 200 -6.31 -1.89 0.52
C ALA A 200 -5.75 -0.85 -0.46
N LEU A 201 -5.71 0.43 -0.04
CA LEU A 201 -4.98 1.48 -0.75
C LEU A 201 -3.47 1.42 -0.46
N ILE A 202 -2.66 2.02 -1.36
CA ILE A 202 -1.19 1.97 -1.25
C ILE A 202 -0.50 3.31 -1.58
N GLY A 203 -1.24 4.38 -1.63
CA GLY A 203 -0.69 5.71 -1.85
C GLY A 203 -0.56 6.11 -3.33
N SER A 204 -0.38 5.18 -4.28
CA SER A 204 -0.28 5.51 -5.71
C SER A 204 -1.04 4.53 -6.59
N GLY A 205 -1.34 4.94 -7.83
CA GLY A 205 -2.23 4.17 -8.69
C GLY A 205 -3.65 4.07 -8.13
N MET A 206 -4.06 5.06 -7.35
CA MET A 206 -5.39 5.19 -6.78
C MET A 206 -6.24 6.11 -7.66
N ALA A 207 -7.50 5.75 -7.87
CA ALA A 207 -8.47 6.61 -8.52
C ALA A 207 -9.73 6.75 -7.67
N PHE A 208 -10.30 7.94 -7.65
CA PHE A 208 -11.47 8.28 -6.84
C PHE A 208 -12.44 9.11 -7.66
N ASP A 209 -13.74 9.02 -7.35
CA ASP A 209 -14.68 10.07 -7.74
C ASP A 209 -14.10 11.44 -7.35
N TYR A 210 -14.05 12.39 -8.30
CA TYR A 210 -13.34 13.65 -8.08
C TYR A 210 -13.97 14.48 -6.97
N LYS A 211 -15.29 14.53 -6.93
CA LYS A 211 -16.03 15.30 -5.91
C LYS A 211 -15.78 14.69 -4.52
N TRP A 212 -15.91 13.37 -4.41
CA TRP A 212 -15.58 12.67 -3.16
C TRP A 212 -14.16 12.97 -2.71
N PHE A 213 -13.19 12.88 -3.61
CA PHE A 213 -11.78 13.16 -3.31
C PHE A 213 -11.59 14.58 -2.78
N GLN A 214 -12.11 15.59 -3.48
CA GLN A 214 -12.00 17.00 -3.09
C GLN A 214 -12.63 17.28 -1.71
N GLU A 215 -13.76 16.66 -1.41
CA GLU A 215 -14.47 16.83 -0.14
C GLU A 215 -13.73 16.15 1.04
N ASN A 216 -13.01 15.07 0.80
CA ASN A 216 -12.46 14.20 1.84
C ASN A 216 -10.94 14.35 2.06
N ILE A 217 -10.16 14.73 1.04
CA ILE A 217 -8.70 14.87 1.15
C ILE A 217 -8.29 15.87 2.25
N LYS A 218 -9.09 16.90 2.51
CA LYS A 218 -8.87 17.90 3.57
C LYS A 218 -8.85 17.34 4.99
N PHE A 219 -9.36 16.13 5.21
CA PHE A 219 -9.36 15.46 6.50
C PHE A 219 -8.12 14.59 6.72
N THR A 220 -7.18 14.58 5.75
CA THR A 220 -5.92 13.84 5.86
C THR A 220 -4.81 14.80 6.28
N ASP A 221 -4.04 14.42 7.29
CA ASP A 221 -2.95 15.25 7.83
C ASP A 221 -1.67 14.46 8.14
N SER A 222 -1.72 13.15 8.17
CA SER A 222 -0.58 12.28 8.48
C SER A 222 0.26 11.92 7.26
N SER A 223 1.38 11.23 7.50
CA SER A 223 2.21 10.66 6.43
C SER A 223 1.66 9.33 5.87
N GLY A 224 0.44 8.96 6.24
CA GLY A 224 -0.31 7.80 5.77
C GLY A 224 -1.68 8.22 5.25
N GLU A 225 -1.70 9.23 4.37
CA GLU A 225 -2.91 9.78 3.76
C GLU A 225 -3.75 8.72 3.04
N ASP A 226 -3.09 7.71 2.48
CA ASP A 226 -3.73 6.54 1.85
C ASP A 226 -4.61 5.77 2.85
N LYS A 227 -4.10 5.51 4.06
CA LYS A 227 -4.85 4.80 5.12
C LYS A 227 -5.99 5.65 5.69
N GLU A 228 -5.80 6.96 5.75
CA GLU A 228 -6.85 7.89 6.18
C GLU A 228 -7.97 7.96 5.14
N LEU A 229 -7.64 8.07 3.83
CA LEU A 229 -8.62 8.00 2.75
C LEU A 229 -9.33 6.64 2.73
N GLU A 230 -8.61 5.54 2.92
CA GLU A 230 -9.17 4.21 3.03
C GLU A 230 -10.20 4.11 4.16
N ALA A 231 -9.87 4.61 5.35
CA ALA A 231 -10.79 4.65 6.48
C ALA A 231 -12.05 5.49 6.18
N LEU A 232 -11.90 6.65 5.53
CA LEU A 232 -13.03 7.53 5.15
C LEU A 232 -13.95 6.85 4.13
N LEU A 233 -13.41 6.19 3.10
CA LEU A 233 -14.19 5.41 2.13
C LEU A 233 -15.02 4.33 2.83
N LEU A 234 -14.37 3.50 3.63
CA LEU A 234 -15.02 2.37 4.29
C LEU A 234 -16.05 2.80 5.33
N LYS A 235 -15.81 3.88 6.07
CA LYS A 235 -16.82 4.50 6.97
C LYS A 235 -18.08 4.94 6.21
N GLN A 236 -17.91 5.39 4.97
CA GLN A 236 -19.00 5.83 4.09
C GLN A 236 -19.60 4.69 3.25
N HIS A 237 -19.24 3.43 3.52
CA HIS A 237 -19.65 2.25 2.75
C HIS A 237 -19.29 2.32 1.26
N ILE A 238 -18.20 3.02 0.91
CA ILE A 238 -17.69 3.09 -0.46
C ILE A 238 -16.69 1.94 -0.65
N TYR A 239 -17.04 1.03 -1.56
CA TYR A 239 -16.21 -0.11 -1.91
C TYR A 239 -14.99 0.31 -2.71
N ILE A 240 -13.82 -0.26 -2.39
CA ILE A 240 -12.56 -0.02 -3.11
C ILE A 240 -12.30 -1.21 -4.02
N GLU A 241 -12.40 -1.00 -5.33
CA GLU A 241 -12.12 -2.03 -6.33
C GLU A 241 -10.60 -2.20 -6.53
N TYR A 242 -10.20 -3.38 -6.97
CA TYR A 242 -8.81 -3.69 -7.30
C TYR A 242 -8.66 -4.19 -8.73
N LEU A 243 -7.78 -3.54 -9.49
CA LEU A 243 -7.43 -3.92 -10.84
C LEU A 243 -6.08 -4.67 -10.84
N ASP A 244 -6.13 -5.99 -10.73
CA ASP A 244 -4.94 -6.85 -10.59
C ASP A 244 -4.12 -6.99 -11.87
N THR A 245 -4.68 -6.67 -13.04
CA THR A 245 -4.01 -6.71 -14.36
C THR A 245 -3.57 -5.33 -14.87
N VAL A 246 -3.88 -4.25 -14.15
CA VAL A 246 -3.55 -2.87 -14.52
C VAL A 246 -2.38 -2.38 -13.69
N TYR A 247 -1.21 -2.30 -14.30
CA TYR A 247 0.04 -2.09 -13.56
C TYR A 247 0.43 -0.61 -13.45
N VAL A 248 0.88 -0.25 -12.25
CA VAL A 248 1.64 0.96 -11.95
C VAL A 248 3.03 0.52 -11.47
N TYR A 249 4.06 0.92 -12.18
CA TYR A 249 5.43 0.57 -11.85
C TYR A 249 6.05 1.66 -10.98
N ASP A 250 6.60 1.28 -9.82
CA ASP A 250 7.30 2.17 -8.89
C ASP A 250 8.74 1.71 -8.63
N GLU A 251 9.60 2.64 -8.28
CA GLU A 251 10.99 2.33 -7.92
C GLU A 251 11.08 1.77 -6.51
N LYS A 252 11.61 0.54 -6.39
CA LYS A 252 11.84 -0.09 -5.08
C LYS A 252 13.12 0.42 -4.44
N THR A 253 13.04 0.60 -3.12
CA THR A 253 14.17 1.09 -2.32
C THR A 253 15.38 0.17 -2.42
N GLN A 254 16.52 0.72 -2.82
CA GLN A 254 17.75 -0.04 -3.05
C GLN A 254 18.65 -0.13 -1.81
N ALA A 255 18.58 0.86 -0.91
CA ALA A 255 19.42 0.98 0.26
C ALA A 255 18.74 0.46 1.54
N ASN A 256 19.40 -0.42 2.29
CA ASN A 256 18.89 -0.97 3.55
C ASN A 256 18.48 0.10 4.58
N ARG A 257 19.19 1.23 4.64
CA ARG A 257 18.87 2.33 5.57
C ARG A 257 17.54 2.99 5.21
N ALA A 258 17.33 3.30 3.94
CA ALA A 258 16.09 3.91 3.44
C ALA A 258 14.91 2.94 3.61
N PHE A 259 15.12 1.65 3.30
CA PHE A 259 14.14 0.58 3.52
C PHE A 259 13.68 0.51 4.99
N ASN A 260 14.62 0.51 5.95
CA ASN A 260 14.27 0.48 7.36
C ASN A 260 13.50 1.73 7.82
N GLN A 261 13.85 2.91 7.30
CA GLN A 261 13.15 4.18 7.59
C GLN A 261 11.72 4.14 7.03
N GLN A 262 11.53 3.66 5.80
CA GLN A 262 10.23 3.50 5.16
C GLN A 262 9.35 2.51 5.95
N ARG A 263 9.87 1.35 6.34
CA ARG A 263 9.14 0.36 7.14
C ARG A 263 8.73 0.90 8.51
N ARG A 264 9.60 1.66 9.17
CA ARG A 264 9.28 2.31 10.43
C ARG A 264 8.14 3.32 10.27
N ARG A 265 8.14 4.11 9.19
CA ARG A 265 7.06 5.04 8.86
C ARG A 265 5.73 4.31 8.63
N TRP A 266 5.75 3.22 7.87
CA TRP A 266 4.55 2.42 7.61
C TRP A 266 3.96 1.78 8.87
N MET A 267 4.81 1.26 9.78
CA MET A 267 4.34 0.76 11.07
C MET A 267 3.74 1.87 11.94
N ALA A 268 4.33 3.06 11.93
CA ALA A 268 3.80 4.20 12.67
C ALA A 268 2.46 4.68 12.08
N ALA A 269 2.30 4.69 10.75
CA ALA A 269 1.04 5.00 10.09
C ALA A 269 -0.04 3.96 10.40
N GLN A 270 0.30 2.65 10.35
CA GLN A 270 -0.63 1.58 10.74
C GLN A 270 -1.10 1.72 12.20
N LEU A 271 -0.19 1.98 13.12
CA LEU A 271 -0.53 2.18 14.54
C LEU A 271 -1.39 3.43 14.73
N HIS A 272 -1.10 4.52 14.01
CA HIS A 272 -1.91 5.73 14.03
C HIS A 272 -3.34 5.44 13.57
N SER A 273 -3.51 4.81 12.42
CA SER A 273 -4.81 4.43 11.88
C SER A 273 -5.58 3.49 12.81
N LEU A 274 -4.87 2.51 13.42
CA LEU A 274 -5.47 1.62 14.43
C LEU A 274 -6.01 2.41 15.63
N ILE A 275 -5.20 3.28 16.22
CA ILE A 275 -5.61 4.05 17.42
C ILE A 275 -6.85 4.89 17.12
N HIS A 276 -6.93 5.52 15.94
CA HIS A 276 -8.05 6.39 15.56
C HIS A 276 -9.30 5.60 15.16
N SER A 277 -9.14 4.42 14.59
CA SER A 277 -10.27 3.62 14.08
C SER A 277 -10.75 2.54 15.05
N PHE A 278 -9.93 2.11 16.02
CA PHE A 278 -10.29 1.05 16.96
C PHE A 278 -11.58 1.33 17.78
N PRO A 279 -11.86 2.58 18.22
CA PRO A 279 -13.12 2.87 18.90
C PRO A 279 -14.37 2.57 18.09
N ASP A 280 -14.26 2.59 16.74
CA ASP A 280 -15.37 2.33 15.83
C ASP A 280 -15.61 0.83 15.59
N PHE A 281 -14.70 -0.06 16.02
CA PHE A 281 -14.70 -1.48 15.65
C PHE A 281 -16.03 -2.19 15.94
N PHE A 282 -16.49 -2.11 17.17
CA PHE A 282 -17.77 -2.74 17.54
C PHE A 282 -18.95 -2.04 16.87
N GLY A 283 -18.91 -0.70 16.74
CA GLY A 283 -19.92 0.08 16.02
C GLY A 283 -20.05 -0.37 14.56
N ALA A 284 -18.94 -0.59 13.87
CA ALA A 284 -18.90 -1.09 12.50
C ALA A 284 -19.56 -2.48 12.39
N ILE A 285 -19.28 -3.40 13.31
CA ILE A 285 -19.92 -4.74 13.35
C ILE A 285 -21.44 -4.62 13.54
N PHE A 286 -21.90 -3.82 14.51
CA PHE A 286 -23.34 -3.65 14.79
C PHE A 286 -24.08 -2.97 13.62
N GLN A 287 -23.43 -2.05 12.91
CA GLN A 287 -23.96 -1.40 11.71
C GLN A 287 -23.83 -2.25 10.45
N ARG A 288 -23.29 -3.49 10.55
CA ARG A 288 -23.01 -4.39 9.43
C ARG A 288 -22.04 -3.82 8.39
N ASN A 289 -21.19 -2.88 8.80
CA ASN A 289 -20.07 -2.41 8.00
C ASN A 289 -18.88 -3.36 8.20
N PHE A 290 -19.01 -4.58 7.67
CA PHE A 290 -17.99 -5.62 7.84
C PHE A 290 -16.69 -5.28 7.12
N ASP A 291 -16.75 -4.49 6.06
CA ASP A 291 -15.58 -4.04 5.31
C ASP A 291 -14.70 -3.11 6.16
N TYR A 292 -15.32 -2.15 6.88
CA TYR A 292 -14.59 -1.29 7.79
C TYR A 292 -14.10 -2.05 9.04
N ALA A 293 -14.92 -2.96 9.59
CA ALA A 293 -14.51 -3.80 10.71
C ALA A 293 -13.32 -4.71 10.34
N ASP A 294 -13.33 -5.31 9.16
CA ASP A 294 -12.22 -6.10 8.65
C ASP A 294 -10.95 -5.27 8.49
N LYS A 295 -11.05 -4.04 7.99
CA LYS A 295 -9.91 -3.12 7.88
C LYS A 295 -9.29 -2.81 9.25
N ILE A 296 -10.09 -2.55 10.26
CA ILE A 296 -9.60 -2.35 11.64
C ILE A 296 -8.90 -3.62 12.13
N LEU A 297 -9.46 -4.81 11.87
CA LEU A 297 -8.82 -6.08 12.18
C LEU A 297 -7.47 -6.24 11.50
N GLN A 298 -7.34 -5.86 10.22
CA GLN A 298 -6.06 -5.85 9.49
C GLN A 298 -5.01 -4.97 10.20
N TRP A 299 -5.40 -3.78 10.68
CA TRP A 299 -4.48 -2.90 11.42
C TRP A 299 -4.11 -3.43 12.81
N MET A 300 -4.95 -4.27 13.43
CA MET A 300 -4.64 -4.96 14.69
C MET A 300 -3.61 -6.08 14.52
N MET A 301 -3.47 -6.64 13.32
CA MET A 301 -2.54 -7.74 13.08
C MET A 301 -1.08 -7.31 13.26
N PRO A 302 -0.25 -8.15 13.88
CA PRO A 302 1.18 -7.87 13.99
C PRO A 302 1.82 -7.82 12.60
N PRO A 303 2.77 -6.89 12.36
CA PRO A 303 3.57 -6.90 11.13
C PRO A 303 4.20 -8.28 10.88
N ARG A 304 4.19 -8.75 9.63
CA ARG A 304 4.61 -10.13 9.25
C ARG A 304 5.96 -10.56 9.82
N MET A 305 6.96 -9.65 9.85
CA MET A 305 8.29 -9.97 10.41
C MET A 305 8.22 -10.19 11.92
N ILE A 306 7.33 -9.48 12.62
CA ILE A 306 7.10 -9.68 14.06
C ILE A 306 6.36 -11.00 14.30
N LEU A 307 5.39 -11.35 13.45
CA LEU A 307 4.72 -12.64 13.50
C LEU A 307 5.72 -13.79 13.30
N ILE A 308 6.62 -13.71 12.32
CA ILE A 308 7.70 -14.69 12.11
C ILE A 308 8.59 -14.77 13.35
N ALA A 309 9.02 -13.62 13.90
CA ALA A 309 9.84 -13.57 15.10
C ALA A 309 9.16 -14.24 16.30
N LEU A 310 7.88 -13.99 16.50
CA LEU A 310 7.07 -14.59 17.57
C LEU A 310 6.99 -16.11 17.42
N ILE A 311 6.68 -16.60 16.22
CA ILE A 311 6.59 -18.03 15.92
C ILE A 311 7.93 -18.73 16.17
N LEU A 312 9.03 -18.14 15.65
CA LEU A 312 10.38 -18.69 15.85
C LEU A 312 10.80 -18.65 17.32
N PHE A 313 10.49 -17.58 18.05
CA PHE A 313 10.81 -17.47 19.47
C PHE A 313 10.18 -18.62 20.27
N PHE A 314 8.89 -18.82 20.17
CA PHE A 314 8.22 -19.92 20.89
C PHE A 314 8.64 -21.29 20.37
N GLY A 315 8.79 -21.45 19.05
CA GLY A 315 9.27 -22.70 18.44
C GLY A 315 10.66 -23.13 18.92
N CYS A 316 11.56 -22.17 19.20
CA CYS A 316 12.94 -22.45 19.67
C CYS A 316 13.08 -22.48 21.19
N VAL A 317 12.27 -21.72 21.94
CA VAL A 317 12.41 -21.62 23.41
C VAL A 317 11.63 -22.72 24.13
N LEU A 318 10.43 -23.05 23.68
CA LEU A 318 9.58 -24.04 24.34
C LEU A 318 10.18 -25.45 24.43
N PRO A 319 11.00 -25.95 23.48
CA PRO A 319 11.63 -27.26 23.64
C PRO A 319 12.45 -27.41 24.92
N PHE A 320 13.00 -26.31 25.48
CA PHE A 320 13.75 -26.33 26.73
C PHE A 320 12.87 -26.40 27.98
N ILE A 321 11.55 -26.24 27.81
CA ILE A 321 10.55 -26.27 28.91
C ILE A 321 9.67 -27.51 28.75
N ASN A 322 9.02 -27.66 27.60
CA ASN A 322 8.23 -28.82 27.21
C ASN A 322 8.24 -28.90 25.66
N TRP A 323 8.86 -29.97 25.13
CA TRP A 323 9.04 -30.15 23.68
C TRP A 323 7.68 -30.31 22.92
N GLU A 324 6.64 -30.86 23.58
CA GLU A 324 5.33 -31.02 22.94
C GLU A 324 4.69 -29.68 22.57
N LEU A 325 4.93 -28.64 23.37
CA LEU A 325 4.37 -27.32 23.13
C LEU A 325 4.94 -26.65 21.86
N CYS A 326 6.15 -26.99 21.43
CA CYS A 326 6.78 -26.36 20.27
C CYS A 326 6.22 -26.88 18.93
N ILE A 327 5.63 -28.09 18.89
CA ILE A 327 5.17 -28.73 17.64
C ILE A 327 4.15 -27.83 16.93
N LYS A 328 3.18 -27.28 17.65
CA LYS A 328 2.15 -26.40 17.08
C LYS A 328 2.72 -25.13 16.46
N TRP A 329 3.82 -24.59 17.00
CA TRP A 329 4.51 -23.41 16.46
C TRP A 329 5.24 -23.71 15.16
N TRP A 330 5.88 -24.87 15.05
CA TRP A 330 6.51 -25.33 13.81
C TRP A 330 5.48 -25.61 12.72
N LEU A 331 4.35 -26.21 13.08
CA LEU A 331 3.21 -26.39 12.15
C LEU A 331 2.65 -25.04 11.69
N LEU A 332 2.57 -24.07 12.59
CA LEU A 332 2.12 -22.71 12.25
C LEU A 332 3.13 -21.99 11.33
N LEU A 333 4.44 -22.19 11.55
CA LEU A 333 5.49 -21.68 10.64
C LEU A 333 5.34 -22.28 9.23
N LEU A 334 5.10 -23.58 9.14
CA LEU A 334 4.84 -24.26 7.87
C LEU A 334 3.61 -23.69 7.18
N GLY A 335 2.50 -23.48 7.92
CA GLY A 335 1.28 -22.84 7.40
C GLY A 335 1.54 -21.41 6.88
N LEU A 336 2.34 -20.63 7.60
CA LEU A 336 2.73 -19.27 7.16
C LEU A 336 3.61 -19.31 5.91
N ALA A 337 4.57 -20.26 5.83
CA ALA A 337 5.42 -20.45 4.66
C ALA A 337 4.58 -20.84 3.42
N LEU A 338 3.61 -21.73 3.60
CA LEU A 338 2.66 -22.10 2.54
C LEU A 338 1.84 -20.90 2.08
N THR A 339 1.33 -20.10 3.02
CA THR A 339 0.59 -18.86 2.73
C THR A 339 1.41 -17.92 1.84
N PHE A 340 2.66 -17.68 2.19
CA PHE A 340 3.52 -16.79 1.39
C PHE A 340 3.89 -17.41 0.04
N SER A 341 4.08 -18.74 -0.03
CA SER A 341 4.34 -19.44 -1.30
C SER A 341 3.17 -19.30 -2.28
N ILE A 342 1.94 -19.28 -1.79
CA ILE A 342 0.74 -19.02 -2.61
C ILE A 342 0.67 -17.56 -3.04
N ALA A 343 1.04 -16.62 -2.15
CA ALA A 343 0.88 -15.19 -2.38
C ALA A 343 1.98 -14.57 -3.28
N ILE A 344 3.14 -15.23 -3.42
CA ILE A 344 4.27 -14.72 -4.22
C ILE A 344 4.12 -15.17 -5.67
N PRO A 345 4.09 -14.24 -6.66
CA PRO A 345 3.96 -14.62 -8.05
C PRO A 345 5.27 -15.24 -8.61
N ASN A 346 5.12 -16.14 -9.57
CA ASN A 346 6.22 -16.93 -10.14
C ASN A 346 7.35 -16.07 -10.73
N TYR A 347 7.07 -14.87 -11.23
CA TYR A 347 8.09 -14.02 -11.84
C TYR A 347 9.15 -13.50 -10.86
N LEU A 348 8.87 -13.53 -9.54
CA LEU A 348 9.81 -13.17 -8.48
C LEU A 348 10.59 -14.38 -7.95
N VAL A 349 10.16 -15.62 -8.26
CA VAL A 349 10.77 -16.85 -7.73
C VAL A 349 11.91 -17.29 -8.63
N ASP A 350 13.07 -16.66 -8.47
CA ASP A 350 14.30 -16.98 -9.21
C ASP A 350 15.50 -17.14 -8.24
N ILE A 351 16.69 -17.25 -8.78
CA ILE A 351 17.95 -17.41 -8.00
C ILE A 351 18.19 -16.20 -7.07
N ARG A 352 17.75 -15.01 -7.47
CA ARG A 352 17.85 -13.77 -6.70
C ARG A 352 16.95 -13.82 -5.48
N PHE A 353 15.73 -14.39 -5.63
CA PHE A 353 14.80 -14.66 -4.54
C PHE A 353 15.46 -15.51 -3.45
N THR A 354 16.09 -16.64 -3.83
CA THR A 354 16.76 -17.53 -2.88
C THR A 354 17.89 -16.82 -2.11
N LYS A 355 18.60 -15.90 -2.77
CA LYS A 355 19.64 -15.09 -2.15
C LYS A 355 19.04 -14.05 -1.19
N ALA A 356 17.99 -13.34 -1.62
CA ALA A 356 17.33 -12.31 -0.83
C ALA A 356 16.69 -12.86 0.46
N ILE A 357 16.11 -14.06 0.43
CA ILE A 357 15.53 -14.73 1.62
C ILE A 357 16.57 -14.92 2.74
N LYS A 358 17.86 -15.11 2.43
CA LYS A 358 18.92 -15.22 3.44
C LYS A 358 19.05 -13.97 4.30
N SER A 359 18.53 -12.83 3.85
CA SER A 359 18.52 -11.57 4.61
C SER A 359 17.34 -11.46 5.58
N ILE A 360 16.35 -12.37 5.54
CA ILE A 360 15.16 -12.34 6.43
C ILE A 360 15.53 -12.26 7.92
N PRO A 361 16.50 -13.04 8.46
CA PRO A 361 16.87 -12.94 9.88
C PRO A 361 17.31 -11.53 10.28
N PHE A 362 18.08 -10.85 9.43
CA PHE A 362 18.50 -9.47 9.65
C PHE A 362 17.29 -8.51 9.62
N LEU A 363 16.34 -8.71 8.69
CA LEU A 363 15.11 -7.90 8.60
C LEU A 363 14.21 -8.08 9.83
N VAL A 364 14.06 -9.31 10.31
CA VAL A 364 13.30 -9.62 11.54
C VAL A 364 13.90 -8.85 12.71
N PHE A 365 15.22 -8.94 12.92
CA PHE A 365 15.90 -8.21 13.98
C PHE A 365 15.73 -6.68 13.86
N SER A 366 15.91 -6.15 12.65
CA SER A 366 15.72 -4.73 12.36
C SER A 366 14.30 -4.26 12.65
N MET A 367 13.28 -5.05 12.32
CA MET A 367 11.88 -4.71 12.56
C MET A 367 11.53 -4.72 14.06
N ILE A 368 12.04 -5.69 14.83
CA ILE A 368 11.90 -5.71 16.30
C ILE A 368 12.49 -4.42 16.88
N PHE A 369 13.68 -4.01 16.45
CA PHE A 369 14.32 -2.80 16.92
C PHE A 369 13.55 -1.52 16.52
N ASN A 370 12.91 -1.52 15.36
CA ASN A 370 12.07 -0.43 14.90
C ASN A 370 10.81 -0.24 15.76
N LEU A 371 10.25 -1.28 16.39
CA LEU A 371 9.11 -1.15 17.31
C LEU A 371 9.39 -0.19 18.47
N PHE A 372 10.61 -0.23 19.01
CA PHE A 372 11.02 0.65 20.11
C PHE A 372 11.27 2.11 19.66
N ARG A 373 11.27 2.37 18.34
CA ARG A 373 11.57 3.68 17.73
C ARG A 373 10.42 4.30 16.96
N LEU A 374 9.19 3.83 17.16
CA LEU A 374 8.00 4.32 16.43
C LEU A 374 7.61 5.75 16.82
N LYS A 375 7.92 6.18 18.05
CA LYS A 375 7.52 7.50 18.56
C LYS A 375 8.05 8.63 17.65
N GLY A 376 7.13 9.42 17.09
CA GLY A 376 7.46 10.57 16.22
C GLY A 376 7.77 10.21 14.75
N ALA A 377 7.78 8.95 14.35
CA ALA A 377 8.09 8.53 12.98
C ALA A 377 7.02 8.97 11.95
N ASN A 378 5.80 9.28 12.40
CA ASN A 378 4.69 9.73 11.55
C ASN A 378 4.62 11.27 11.40
N LYS A 379 5.46 12.04 12.12
CA LYS A 379 5.37 13.51 12.15
C LYS A 379 6.27 14.22 11.13
N LYS A 380 7.28 13.56 10.58
CA LYS A 380 8.21 14.14 9.60
C LYS A 380 8.18 13.33 8.31
N PHE A 381 7.91 14.00 7.21
CA PHE A 381 8.14 13.44 5.89
C PHE A 381 9.63 13.15 5.73
N ILE A 382 9.98 11.91 5.41
CA ILE A 382 11.35 11.51 5.10
C ILE A 382 11.36 11.19 3.61
N HIS A 383 12.00 12.04 2.85
CA HIS A 383 12.18 11.86 1.40
C HIS A 383 13.04 10.61 1.13
N THR A 384 12.58 9.75 0.26
CA THR A 384 13.36 8.62 -0.30
C THR A 384 13.89 9.11 -1.65
N GLN A 385 15.22 9.23 -1.79
CA GLN A 385 15.82 9.63 -3.06
C GLN A 385 15.62 8.53 -4.11
N HIS A 386 15.08 8.92 -5.26
CA HIS A 386 14.98 8.10 -6.46
C HIS A 386 16.10 8.44 -7.46
N SER A 387 16.42 7.52 -8.37
CA SER A 387 17.51 7.70 -9.34
C SER A 387 17.03 7.42 -10.76
N GLU A 388 17.55 8.14 -11.76
CA GLU A 388 17.22 7.91 -13.18
C GLU A 388 17.61 6.52 -13.71
N GLN A 389 18.35 5.71 -12.94
CA GLN A 389 18.95 4.43 -13.39
C GLN A 389 18.18 3.19 -12.90
N ALA A 390 16.88 3.28 -12.68
CA ALA A 390 16.08 2.11 -12.31
C ALA A 390 15.33 1.50 -13.49
#